data_31757deb5efabb170138be775eac60ee
#
_entry.id   31757deb5efabb170138be775eac60ee
#
_cell.length_a   1.000
_cell.length_b   1.000
_cell.length_c   1.000
_cell.angle_alpha   90.00
_cell.angle_beta   90.00
_cell.angle_gamma   90.00
#
_symmetry.space_group_name_H-M   'P 1'
#
loop_
_entity.id
_entity.type
_entity.pdbx_description
1 polymer ?
#
loop_
_entity_poly.entity_id
_entity_poly.type
_entity_poly.pdbx_seq_one_letter_code
_entity_poly.pdbx_strand_id
1 'polypeptide(L)'
;MKRIIITGGTGHIGSYLIRNLHILLPNIKIYILDNMSTNRYCSLFSLPEESNYKFLHLDLTKCSIADIPDSDLTIHLAAKTDASQSAKFKNEFYSNNLNSTKKIIEYVNNNNSKLLFASSTSVYGSQSNLVDENCDESELKPQSPYADVKLEEEKLIKT
;
A
#
# COMPACT_ATOMS: atom_id res chain seq x y z
N MET A 1 -13.85 -10.35 -16.08
CA MET A 1 -12.95 -10.75 -14.97
C MET A 1 -12.37 -9.47 -14.39
N LYS A 2 -12.57 -9.21 -13.10
CA LYS A 2 -12.00 -8.02 -12.45
C LYS A 2 -10.49 -8.20 -12.24
N ARG A 3 -9.74 -7.13 -12.43
CA ARG A 3 -8.27 -7.10 -12.25
C ARG A 3 -7.95 -6.26 -11.03
N ILE A 4 -7.22 -6.83 -10.09
CA ILE A 4 -6.85 -6.16 -8.85
C ILE A 4 -5.33 -6.13 -8.76
N ILE A 5 -4.77 -4.97 -8.49
CA ILE A 5 -3.36 -4.82 -8.10
C ILE A 5 -3.29 -4.78 -6.58
N ILE A 6 -2.33 -5.51 -6.01
CA ILE A 6 -1.95 -5.39 -4.61
C ILE A 6 -0.46 -5.07 -4.57
N THR A 7 -0.12 -3.82 -4.21
CA THR A 7 1.27 -3.43 -3.99
C THR A 7 1.69 -3.80 -2.58
N GLY A 8 2.96 -4.18 -2.38
CA GLY A 8 3.38 -4.75 -1.10
C GLY A 8 2.70 -6.09 -0.81
N GLY A 9 2.34 -6.81 -1.88
CA GLY A 9 1.51 -8.01 -1.79
C GLY A 9 2.16 -9.19 -1.09
N THR A 10 3.48 -9.20 -0.90
CA THR A 10 4.18 -10.22 -0.12
C THR A 10 4.29 -9.87 1.37
N GLY A 11 3.89 -8.65 1.78
CA GLY A 11 3.82 -8.21 3.16
C GLY A 11 2.76 -8.97 3.98
N HIS A 12 2.63 -8.66 5.28
CA HIS A 12 1.68 -9.35 6.17
C HIS A 12 0.22 -9.24 5.69
N ILE A 13 -0.25 -8.01 5.47
CA ILE A 13 -1.63 -7.77 5.01
C ILE A 13 -1.79 -8.27 3.56
N GLY A 14 -0.83 -7.94 2.68
CA GLY A 14 -0.86 -8.35 1.28
C GLY A 14 -0.95 -9.87 1.11
N SER A 15 -0.12 -10.62 1.82
CA SER A 15 -0.12 -12.10 1.77
C SER A 15 -1.44 -12.73 2.25
N TYR A 16 -2.11 -12.10 3.19
CA TYR A 16 -3.44 -12.51 3.61
C TYR A 16 -4.48 -12.22 2.52
N LEU A 17 -4.46 -11.02 1.95
CA LEU A 17 -5.41 -10.62 0.90
C LEU A 17 -5.28 -11.48 -0.35
N ILE A 18 -4.07 -11.73 -0.84
CA ILE A 18 -3.88 -12.58 -2.04
C ILE A 18 -4.43 -13.98 -1.86
N ARG A 19 -4.47 -14.52 -0.64
CA ARG A 19 -5.02 -15.84 -0.35
C ARG A 19 -6.53 -15.88 -0.17
N ASN A 20 -7.15 -14.77 0.22
CA ASN A 20 -8.55 -14.79 0.66
C ASN A 20 -9.51 -13.97 -0.22
N LEU A 21 -9.00 -13.08 -1.08
CA LEU A 21 -9.87 -12.24 -1.91
C LEU A 21 -10.78 -13.03 -2.86
N HIS A 22 -10.35 -14.21 -3.33
CA HIS A 22 -11.16 -15.07 -4.21
C HIS A 22 -12.47 -15.52 -3.54
N ILE A 23 -12.50 -15.63 -2.21
CA ILE A 23 -13.70 -16.00 -1.44
C ILE A 23 -14.80 -14.94 -1.59
N LEU A 24 -14.38 -13.66 -1.56
CA LEU A 24 -15.30 -12.52 -1.67
C LEU A 24 -15.55 -12.10 -3.12
N LEU A 25 -14.59 -12.31 -3.99
CA LEU A 25 -14.60 -11.85 -5.38
C LEU A 25 -14.20 -13.02 -6.30
N PRO A 26 -15.16 -13.86 -6.70
CA PRO A 26 -14.86 -14.97 -7.61
C PRO A 26 -14.42 -14.46 -8.99
N ASN A 27 -13.62 -15.24 -9.68
CA ASN A 27 -13.10 -14.94 -11.03
C ASN A 27 -12.30 -13.63 -11.13
N ILE A 28 -11.49 -13.33 -10.11
CA ILE A 28 -10.56 -12.19 -10.15
C ILE A 28 -9.20 -12.60 -10.72
N LYS A 29 -8.50 -11.61 -11.27
CA LYS A 29 -7.07 -11.69 -11.58
C LYS A 29 -6.32 -10.77 -10.62
N ILE A 30 -5.37 -11.33 -9.87
CA ILE A 30 -4.59 -10.60 -8.89
C ILE A 30 -3.17 -10.38 -9.42
N TYR A 31 -2.79 -9.12 -9.57
CA TYR A 31 -1.41 -8.71 -9.81
C TYR A 31 -0.75 -8.39 -8.47
N ILE A 32 0.28 -9.14 -8.12
CA ILE A 32 1.05 -8.98 -6.88
C ILE A 32 2.29 -8.18 -7.23
N LEU A 33 2.38 -6.92 -6.81
CA LEU A 33 3.53 -6.04 -7.04
C LEU A 33 4.33 -5.90 -5.75
N ASP A 34 5.59 -6.29 -5.78
CA ASP A 34 6.48 -6.19 -4.61
C ASP A 34 7.95 -6.10 -5.07
N ASN A 35 8.76 -5.30 -4.38
CA ASN A 35 10.19 -5.20 -4.66
C ASN A 35 11.03 -6.21 -3.88
N MET A 36 10.38 -7.06 -3.11
CA MET A 36 10.99 -8.13 -2.29
C MET A 36 12.06 -7.65 -1.30
N SER A 37 12.05 -6.36 -0.93
CA SER A 37 13.03 -5.80 0.00
C SER A 37 13.04 -6.48 1.38
N THR A 38 11.96 -7.17 1.73
CA THR A 38 11.82 -7.96 2.98
C THR A 38 12.06 -9.45 2.79
N ASN A 39 12.44 -9.91 1.59
CA ASN A 39 12.71 -11.31 1.23
C ASN A 39 11.58 -12.30 1.58
N ARG A 40 10.32 -11.88 1.55
CA ARG A 40 9.14 -12.69 1.93
C ARG A 40 8.65 -13.58 0.78
N TYR A 41 9.54 -14.32 0.13
CA TYR A 41 9.20 -15.24 -0.97
C TYR A 41 8.18 -16.31 -0.57
N CYS A 42 8.18 -16.72 0.71
CA CYS A 42 7.22 -17.70 1.23
C CYS A 42 5.75 -17.25 1.08
N SER A 43 5.49 -15.95 0.98
CA SER A 43 4.15 -15.40 0.74
C SER A 43 3.56 -15.82 -0.61
N LEU A 44 4.39 -16.24 -1.57
CA LEU A 44 3.99 -16.66 -2.90
C LEU A 44 3.80 -18.19 -3.03
N PHE A 45 4.11 -18.97 -1.97
CA PHE A 45 3.99 -20.40 -2.01
C PHE A 45 2.54 -20.84 -1.72
N SER A 46 2.12 -21.93 -2.37
CA SER A 46 0.83 -22.57 -2.15
C SER A 46 -0.35 -21.57 -2.19
N LEU A 47 -0.37 -20.71 -3.19
CA LEU A 47 -1.52 -19.84 -3.45
C LEU A 47 -2.73 -20.67 -3.89
N PRO A 48 -3.97 -20.30 -3.50
CA PRO A 48 -5.18 -20.99 -3.93
C PRO A 48 -5.30 -21.03 -5.45
N GLU A 49 -5.71 -22.18 -5.99
CA GLU A 49 -5.85 -22.39 -7.45
C GLU A 49 -7.09 -21.68 -8.03
N GLU A 50 -8.03 -21.27 -7.17
CA GLU A 50 -9.27 -20.60 -7.53
C GLU A 50 -9.08 -19.18 -8.09
N SER A 51 -7.89 -18.64 -7.96
CA SER A 51 -7.56 -17.30 -8.49
C SER A 51 -6.44 -17.34 -9.50
N ASN A 52 -6.47 -16.39 -10.41
CA ASN A 52 -5.39 -16.18 -11.37
C ASN A 52 -4.42 -15.13 -10.80
N TYR A 53 -3.20 -15.55 -10.51
CA TYR A 53 -2.14 -14.70 -9.95
C TYR A 53 -1.07 -14.39 -10.99
N LYS A 54 -0.57 -13.15 -10.92
CA LYS A 54 0.67 -12.77 -11.60
C LYS A 54 1.52 -11.95 -10.64
N PHE A 55 2.67 -12.49 -10.25
CA PHE A 55 3.69 -11.77 -9.50
C PHE A 55 4.54 -10.90 -10.43
N LEU A 56 4.79 -9.67 -10.01
CA LEU A 56 5.68 -8.71 -10.68
C LEU A 56 6.68 -8.20 -9.64
N HIS A 57 7.94 -8.56 -9.83
CA HIS A 57 9.03 -8.01 -9.03
C HIS A 57 9.27 -6.57 -9.48
N LEU A 58 8.69 -5.61 -8.77
CA LEU A 58 8.61 -4.23 -9.21
C LEU A 58 8.86 -3.27 -8.04
N ASP A 59 9.78 -2.33 -8.24
CA ASP A 59 10.03 -1.23 -7.30
C ASP A 59 9.27 0.02 -7.78
N LEU A 60 8.21 0.40 -7.08
CA LEU A 60 7.37 1.55 -7.44
C LEU A 60 8.13 2.87 -7.45
N THR A 61 9.26 2.97 -6.73
CA THR A 61 10.08 4.19 -6.73
C THR A 61 10.91 4.34 -8.01
N LYS A 62 11.05 3.27 -8.80
CA LYS A 62 11.95 3.21 -9.97
C LYS A 62 11.24 2.87 -11.26
N CYS A 63 10.09 2.21 -11.19
CA CYS A 63 9.37 1.74 -12.37
C CYS A 63 8.75 2.88 -13.19
N SER A 64 8.49 2.59 -14.46
CA SER A 64 7.60 3.40 -15.29
C SER A 64 6.14 3.04 -15.01
N ILE A 65 5.21 3.96 -15.26
CA ILE A 65 3.76 3.69 -15.25
C ILE A 65 3.42 2.55 -16.23
N ALA A 66 4.10 2.48 -17.37
CA ALA A 66 3.89 1.44 -18.38
C ALA A 66 4.25 0.02 -17.89
N ASP A 67 5.04 -0.11 -16.83
CA ASP A 67 5.39 -1.41 -16.24
C ASP A 67 4.25 -1.96 -15.34
N ILE A 68 3.30 -1.10 -14.96
CA ILE A 68 2.17 -1.46 -14.10
C ILE A 68 1.01 -1.93 -14.98
N PRO A 69 0.51 -3.16 -14.80
CA PRO A 69 -0.59 -3.69 -15.62
C PRO A 69 -1.90 -2.97 -15.32
N ASP A 70 -2.81 -2.94 -16.29
CA ASP A 70 -4.15 -2.38 -16.09
C ASP A 70 -4.92 -3.07 -14.96
N SER A 71 -5.64 -2.30 -14.16
CA SER A 71 -6.48 -2.80 -13.07
C SER A 71 -7.77 -2.01 -12.90
N ASP A 72 -8.78 -2.66 -12.34
CA ASP A 72 -10.05 -2.03 -11.96
C ASP A 72 -9.97 -1.49 -10.52
N LEU A 73 -9.09 -2.09 -9.70
CA LEU A 73 -8.83 -1.70 -8.30
C LEU A 73 -7.34 -1.87 -7.99
N THR A 74 -6.77 -0.87 -7.34
CA THR A 74 -5.42 -0.91 -6.78
C THR A 74 -5.49 -0.82 -5.26
N ILE A 75 -4.99 -1.84 -4.57
CA ILE A 75 -4.83 -1.87 -3.12
C ILE A 75 -3.37 -1.53 -2.82
N HIS A 76 -3.13 -0.33 -2.31
CA HIS A 76 -1.77 0.16 -2.07
C HIS A 76 -1.33 -0.11 -0.63
N LEU A 77 -0.48 -1.13 -0.45
CA LEU A 77 0.10 -1.56 0.83
C LEU A 77 1.63 -1.44 0.86
N ALA A 78 2.26 -1.14 -0.29
CA ALA A 78 3.71 -1.02 -0.36
C ALA A 78 4.18 0.20 0.42
N ALA A 79 4.86 -0.04 1.54
CA ALA A 79 5.45 1.00 2.37
C ALA A 79 6.58 0.42 3.23
N LYS A 80 7.53 1.25 3.63
CA LYS A 80 8.38 0.97 4.78
C LYS A 80 7.58 1.28 6.05
N THR A 81 7.38 0.28 6.91
CA THR A 81 6.41 0.35 8.03
C THR A 81 7.04 0.26 9.42
N ASP A 82 8.36 0.01 9.52
CA ASP A 82 9.05 -0.07 10.80
C ASP A 82 9.22 1.32 11.43
N ALA A 83 8.27 1.69 12.29
CA ALA A 83 8.27 3.00 12.96
C ALA A 83 9.52 3.21 13.84
N SER A 84 10.11 2.13 14.39
CA SER A 84 11.32 2.22 15.21
C SER A 84 12.54 2.61 14.39
N GLN A 85 12.63 2.13 13.15
CA GLN A 85 13.69 2.47 12.21
C GLN A 85 13.46 3.82 11.51
N SER A 86 12.22 4.30 11.48
CA SER A 86 11.86 5.53 10.76
C SER A 86 12.59 6.76 11.30
N ALA A 87 12.86 6.82 12.61
CA ALA A 87 13.62 7.90 13.22
C ALA A 87 15.09 7.95 12.73
N LYS A 88 15.70 6.76 12.55
CA LYS A 88 17.10 6.62 12.09
C LYS A 88 17.24 6.87 10.59
N PHE A 89 16.27 6.46 9.79
CA PHE A 89 16.29 6.50 8.33
C PHE A 89 15.19 7.39 7.74
N LYS A 90 14.92 8.53 8.38
CA LYS A 90 13.81 9.43 8.04
C LYS A 90 13.71 9.71 6.54
N ASN A 91 14.78 10.18 5.92
CA ASN A 91 14.77 10.53 4.49
C ASN A 91 14.45 9.35 3.59
N GLU A 92 14.89 8.14 3.95
CA GLU A 92 14.62 6.93 3.19
C GLU A 92 13.13 6.52 3.30
N PHE A 93 12.53 6.64 4.50
CA PHE A 93 11.10 6.41 4.70
C PHE A 93 10.27 7.39 3.88
N TYR A 94 10.58 8.69 3.97
CA TYR A 94 9.91 9.73 3.21
C TYR A 94 10.02 9.49 1.70
N SER A 95 11.22 9.33 1.17
CA SER A 95 11.42 9.16 -0.26
C SER A 95 10.75 7.87 -0.77
N ASN A 96 10.87 6.75 -0.05
CA ASN A 96 10.27 5.49 -0.47
C ASN A 96 8.74 5.58 -0.49
N ASN A 97 8.13 5.96 0.63
CA ASN A 97 6.68 5.90 0.77
C ASN A 97 5.99 6.96 -0.10
N LEU A 98 6.42 8.22 -0.03
CA LEU A 98 5.82 9.29 -0.84
C LEU A 98 5.99 9.06 -2.35
N ASN A 99 7.17 8.60 -2.81
CA ASN A 99 7.37 8.36 -4.23
C ASN A 99 6.56 7.16 -4.72
N SER A 100 6.44 6.11 -3.92
CA SER A 100 5.57 4.97 -4.24
C SER A 100 4.11 5.39 -4.33
N THR A 101 3.63 6.18 -3.38
CA THR A 101 2.24 6.68 -3.36
C THR A 101 1.96 7.64 -4.50
N LYS A 102 2.87 8.58 -4.81
CA LYS A 102 2.76 9.46 -5.99
C LYS A 102 2.68 8.67 -7.29
N LYS A 103 3.51 7.62 -7.43
CA LYS A 103 3.48 6.73 -8.59
C LYS A 103 2.12 6.04 -8.74
N ILE A 104 1.54 5.55 -7.64
CA ILE A 104 0.22 4.91 -7.67
C ILE A 104 -0.90 5.92 -7.95
N ILE A 105 -0.84 7.14 -7.41
CA ILE A 105 -1.81 8.20 -7.73
C ILE A 105 -1.77 8.51 -9.24
N GLU A 106 -0.58 8.72 -9.80
CA GLU A 106 -0.39 8.93 -11.24
C GLU A 106 -0.97 7.76 -12.06
N TYR A 107 -0.66 6.53 -11.63
CA TYR A 107 -1.17 5.32 -12.30
C TYR A 107 -2.72 5.25 -12.26
N VAL A 108 -3.34 5.40 -11.10
CA VAL A 108 -4.80 5.24 -10.97
C VAL A 108 -5.55 6.34 -11.73
N ASN A 109 -5.02 7.56 -11.78
CA ASN A 109 -5.60 8.66 -12.55
C ASN A 109 -5.53 8.39 -14.06
N ASN A 110 -4.39 7.89 -14.55
CA ASN A 110 -4.21 7.60 -15.97
C ASN A 110 -5.04 6.39 -16.45
N ASN A 111 -5.33 5.43 -15.58
CA ASN A 111 -5.99 4.16 -15.92
C ASN A 111 -7.44 4.07 -15.39
N ASN A 112 -7.98 5.14 -14.79
CA ASN A 112 -9.30 5.13 -14.16
C ASN A 112 -9.51 3.95 -13.19
N SER A 113 -8.45 3.54 -12.49
CA SER A 113 -8.48 2.49 -11.48
C SER A 113 -8.93 3.07 -10.14
N LYS A 114 -9.74 2.33 -9.39
CA LYS A 114 -10.06 2.73 -8.01
C LYS A 114 -8.85 2.51 -7.11
N LEU A 115 -8.65 3.40 -6.14
CA LEU A 115 -7.60 3.28 -5.13
C LEU A 115 -8.18 2.92 -3.76
N LEU A 116 -7.61 1.90 -3.13
CA LEU A 116 -7.73 1.61 -1.70
C LEU A 116 -6.36 1.76 -1.08
N PHE A 117 -6.22 2.71 -0.17
CA PHE A 117 -4.96 3.03 0.51
C PHE A 117 -5.02 2.63 1.98
N ALA A 118 -3.96 2.01 2.48
CA ALA A 118 -3.82 1.71 3.90
C ALA A 118 -3.04 2.82 4.61
N SER A 119 -3.76 3.63 5.38
CA SER A 119 -3.15 4.57 6.32
C SER A 119 -2.73 3.87 7.62
N SER A 120 -2.64 4.60 8.70
CA SER A 120 -2.23 4.09 10.01
C SER A 120 -2.89 4.88 11.14
N THR A 121 -3.32 4.19 12.19
CA THR A 121 -3.80 4.84 13.42
C THR A 121 -2.71 5.63 14.15
N SER A 122 -1.43 5.43 13.79
CA SER A 122 -0.32 6.22 14.34
C SER A 122 -0.39 7.72 13.99
N VAL A 123 -1.19 8.11 13.00
CA VAL A 123 -1.42 9.52 12.65
C VAL A 123 -2.12 10.29 13.76
N TYR A 124 -2.92 9.61 14.60
CA TYR A 124 -3.58 10.23 15.73
C TYR A 124 -2.61 10.57 16.87
N GLY A 125 -1.51 9.82 17.00
CA GLY A 125 -0.57 9.96 18.11
C GLY A 125 -1.19 9.59 19.47
N SER A 126 -0.57 10.09 20.56
CA SER A 126 -1.10 9.89 21.92
C SER A 126 -2.16 10.94 22.22
N GLN A 127 -3.37 10.50 22.50
CA GLN A 127 -4.53 11.32 22.81
C GLN A 127 -5.06 11.01 24.21
N SER A 128 -5.58 12.05 24.88
CA SER A 128 -6.30 11.87 26.16
C SER A 128 -7.76 11.50 25.98
N ASN A 129 -8.34 11.80 24.81
CA ASN A 129 -9.73 11.56 24.46
C ASN A 129 -9.82 10.54 23.32
N LEU A 130 -11.01 10.00 23.12
CA LEU A 130 -11.31 9.18 21.94
C LEU A 130 -11.25 10.06 20.69
N VAL A 131 -10.50 9.60 19.69
CA VAL A 131 -10.38 10.24 18.37
C VAL A 131 -10.76 9.21 17.32
N ASP A 132 -11.49 9.62 16.30
CA ASP A 132 -11.91 8.78 15.18
C ASP A 132 -11.57 9.44 13.82
N GLU A 133 -11.97 8.78 12.73
CA GLU A 133 -11.69 9.25 11.37
C GLU A 133 -12.39 10.57 10.98
N ASN A 134 -13.32 11.07 11.79
CA ASN A 134 -14.02 12.34 11.57
C ASN A 134 -13.40 13.50 12.36
N CYS A 135 -12.29 13.26 13.06
CA CYS A 135 -11.60 14.30 13.82
C CYS A 135 -11.03 15.39 12.90
N ASP A 136 -10.87 16.59 13.44
CA ASP A 136 -10.21 17.68 12.74
C ASP A 136 -8.71 17.40 12.53
N GLU A 137 -8.13 17.94 11.45
CA GLU A 137 -6.68 17.81 11.19
C GLU A 137 -5.82 18.30 12.37
N SER A 138 -6.29 19.29 13.15
CA SER A 138 -5.61 19.81 14.34
C SER A 138 -5.49 18.79 15.47
N GLU A 139 -6.30 17.75 15.46
CA GLU A 139 -6.27 16.65 16.43
C GLU A 139 -5.27 15.55 16.05
N LEU A 140 -4.79 15.56 14.80
CA LEU A 140 -3.78 14.61 14.33
C LEU A 140 -2.41 15.01 14.87
N LYS A 141 -1.78 14.12 15.65
CA LYS A 141 -0.51 14.38 16.35
C LYS A 141 0.50 13.25 16.10
N PRO A 142 0.96 13.06 14.85
CA PRO A 142 1.92 12.02 14.53
C PRO A 142 3.19 12.18 15.40
N GLN A 143 3.69 11.07 15.95
CA GLN A 143 4.82 11.05 16.87
C GLN A 143 6.05 10.31 16.32
N SER A 144 6.02 9.96 15.05
CA SER A 144 7.14 9.31 14.37
C SER A 144 7.22 9.75 12.91
N PRO A 145 8.41 9.74 12.29
CA PRO A 145 8.55 10.00 10.86
C PRO A 145 7.67 9.09 9.99
N TYR A 146 7.39 7.87 10.42
CA TYR A 146 6.44 6.99 9.74
C TYR A 146 5.01 7.54 9.76
N ALA A 147 4.56 8.01 10.94
CA ALA A 147 3.22 8.61 11.08
C ALA A 147 3.09 9.91 10.28
N ASP A 148 4.13 10.77 10.30
CA ASP A 148 4.19 11.98 9.49
C ASP A 148 4.02 11.67 8.00
N VAL A 149 4.78 10.68 7.49
CA VAL A 149 4.69 10.26 6.09
C VAL A 149 3.30 9.76 5.75
N LYS A 150 2.68 8.94 6.61
CA LYS A 150 1.31 8.44 6.38
C LYS A 150 0.29 9.58 6.28
N LEU A 151 0.41 10.59 7.12
CA LEU A 151 -0.46 11.77 7.04
C LEU A 151 -0.23 12.57 5.75
N GLU A 152 1.02 12.72 5.30
CA GLU A 152 1.32 13.37 4.02
C GLU A 152 0.80 12.57 2.83
N GLU A 153 0.88 11.23 2.86
CA GLU A 153 0.30 10.35 1.85
C GLU A 153 -1.22 10.51 1.76
N GLU A 154 -1.92 10.58 2.89
CA GLU A 154 -3.37 10.86 2.92
C GLU A 154 -3.71 12.19 2.25
N LYS A 155 -2.95 13.25 2.55
CA LYS A 155 -3.14 14.57 1.94
C LYS A 155 -2.96 14.52 0.42
N LEU A 156 -1.94 13.80 -0.06
CA LEU A 156 -1.70 13.63 -1.50
C LEU A 156 -2.83 12.87 -2.21
N ILE A 157 -3.49 11.94 -1.53
CA ILE A 157 -4.58 11.15 -2.12
C ILE A 157 -5.90 11.95 -2.17
N LYS A 158 -6.10 12.88 -1.25
CA LYS A 158 -7.29 13.73 -1.18
C LYS A 158 -7.30 14.88 -2.21
N THR A 159 -6.14 15.21 -2.80
CA THR A 159 -5.99 16.26 -3.84
C THR A 159 -6.28 15.73 -5.23
#